data_d1bc64e8b8c6bb8ef910bdff82b51aeb
#
_entry.id   d1bc64e8b8c6bb8ef910bdff82b51aeb
#
_cell.length_a   1.000
_cell.length_b   1.000
_cell.length_c   1.000
_cell.angle_alpha   90.00
_cell.angle_beta   90.00
_cell.angle_gamma   90.00
#
_symmetry.space_group_name_H-M   'P 1'
#
loop_
_entity.id
_entity.type
_entity.pdbx_description
1 polymer ?
#
loop_
_entity_poly.entity_id
_entity_poly.type
_entity_poly.pdbx_seq_one_letter_code
_entity_poly.pdbx_strand_id
1 'polypeptide(L)'
;KNGGGWRNLPAPIDQVPLLIRAGAAITAIAPDVDTLSPFGTDDTSIIHLEDRTTRTVFAFPRGTSSSRFEQKGTVEMSEGRGELSVRADDVTARNWTFKVATGAMKKPITPRCVKLGGKPLAASNWQWNVGLLTVTVPGKRKQPKLRISASARACG
;
A
#
# COMPACT_ATOMS: atom_id res chain seq x y z
N LYS A 1 -8.57 -1.62 -22.73
CA LYS A 1 -7.44 -1.81 -23.67
C LYS A 1 -6.80 -3.16 -23.34
N ASN A 2 -6.82 -4.07 -24.29
CA ASN A 2 -6.22 -5.38 -24.16
C ASN A 2 -4.71 -5.20 -24.03
N GLY A 3 -4.13 -5.70 -22.94
CA GLY A 3 -2.69 -5.84 -22.81
C GLY A 3 -2.21 -6.92 -23.78
N GLY A 4 -1.04 -6.76 -24.34
CA GLY A 4 -0.45 -7.76 -25.24
C GLY A 4 0.15 -7.13 -26.46
N GLY A 5 1.13 -6.27 -26.26
CA GLY A 5 1.98 -5.75 -27.31
C GLY A 5 3.39 -5.51 -26.77
N TRP A 6 4.38 -5.70 -27.59
CA TRP A 6 5.77 -5.36 -27.28
C TRP A 6 5.89 -3.85 -27.09
N ARG A 7 6.54 -3.42 -26.03
CA ARG A 7 6.87 -2.03 -25.77
C ARG A 7 8.35 -1.93 -25.40
N ASN A 8 9.04 -0.98 -25.99
CA ASN A 8 10.37 -0.59 -25.56
C ASN A 8 10.23 0.32 -24.34
N LEU A 9 10.83 -0.08 -23.24
CA LEU A 9 10.94 0.74 -22.03
C LEU A 9 12.39 1.20 -21.92
N PRO A 10 12.64 2.49 -21.69
CA PRO A 10 13.98 2.95 -21.36
C PRO A 10 14.39 2.29 -20.03
N ALA A 11 15.48 1.56 -20.04
CA ALA A 11 16.08 0.93 -18.88
C ALA A 11 17.57 1.29 -18.86
N PRO A 12 17.96 2.42 -18.27
CA PRO A 12 19.37 2.74 -18.01
C PRO A 12 20.03 1.59 -17.24
N ILE A 13 21.31 1.39 -17.42
CA ILE A 13 22.07 0.24 -16.90
C ILE A 13 22.03 0.14 -15.35
N ASP A 14 21.78 1.27 -14.70
CA ASP A 14 21.67 1.43 -13.25
C ASP A 14 20.23 1.30 -12.72
N GLN A 15 19.25 1.05 -13.60
CA GLN A 15 17.85 0.99 -13.24
C GLN A 15 17.18 -0.31 -13.68
N VAL A 16 16.53 -0.99 -12.74
CA VAL A 16 15.68 -2.14 -13.05
C VAL A 16 14.25 -1.65 -13.26
N PRO A 17 13.68 -1.74 -14.47
CA PRO A 17 12.30 -1.35 -14.70
C PRO A 17 11.35 -2.29 -13.95
N LEU A 18 10.61 -1.77 -13.00
CA LEU A 18 9.60 -2.51 -12.25
C LEU A 18 8.20 -2.22 -12.82
N LEU A 19 7.59 -3.22 -13.41
CA LEU A 19 6.22 -3.15 -13.91
C LEU A 19 5.25 -3.78 -12.92
N ILE A 20 4.28 -3.00 -12.47
CA ILE A 20 3.27 -3.46 -11.52
C ILE A 20 1.91 -3.48 -12.21
N ARG A 21 1.23 -4.63 -12.12
CA ARG A 21 -0.12 -4.78 -12.67
C ARG A 21 -1.11 -3.88 -11.94
N ALA A 22 -1.94 -3.16 -12.68
CA ALA A 22 -3.07 -2.44 -12.10
C ALA A 22 -4.03 -3.42 -11.40
N GLY A 23 -4.43 -3.10 -10.18
CA GLY A 23 -5.17 -3.98 -9.27
C GLY A 23 -4.27 -4.73 -8.27
N ALA A 24 -2.94 -4.64 -8.39
CA ALA A 24 -2.03 -5.28 -7.43
C ALA A 24 -1.80 -4.40 -6.20
N ALA A 25 -1.48 -5.05 -5.09
CA ALA A 25 -0.84 -4.44 -3.93
C ALA A 25 0.41 -5.23 -3.56
N ILE A 26 1.46 -4.50 -3.21
CA ILE A 26 2.74 -5.07 -2.74
C ILE A 26 2.93 -4.61 -1.31
N THR A 27 3.20 -5.53 -0.41
CA THR A 27 3.55 -5.21 0.97
C THR A 27 5.04 -5.38 1.16
N ALA A 28 5.71 -4.31 1.59
CA ALA A 28 7.13 -4.28 1.85
C ALA A 28 7.39 -4.12 3.35
N ILE A 29 8.50 -4.66 3.80
CA ILE A 29 9.10 -4.39 5.11
C ILE A 29 9.84 -3.06 5.09
N ALA A 30 10.36 -2.63 6.23
CA ALA A 30 11.14 -1.41 6.31
C ALA A 30 12.42 -1.50 5.44
N PRO A 31 12.85 -0.39 4.81
CA PRO A 31 13.98 -0.41 3.86
C PRO A 31 15.35 -0.63 4.53
N ASP A 32 15.42 -0.58 5.85
CA ASP A 32 16.62 -0.86 6.64
C ASP A 32 16.87 -2.35 6.89
N VAL A 33 16.07 -3.22 6.29
CA VAL A 33 16.22 -4.67 6.40
C VAL A 33 16.93 -5.19 5.15
N ASP A 34 18.22 -5.40 5.25
CA ASP A 34 19.04 -5.89 4.13
C ASP A 34 18.90 -7.40 3.92
N THR A 35 18.72 -8.16 5.02
CA THR A 35 18.57 -9.61 4.97
C THR A 35 17.62 -10.10 6.04
N LEU A 36 16.78 -11.08 5.68
CA LEU A 36 15.81 -11.71 6.58
C LEU A 36 16.30 -13.01 7.18
N SER A 37 17.38 -13.57 6.65
CA SER A 37 17.96 -14.81 7.16
C SER A 37 19.44 -14.87 6.80
N PRO A 38 20.34 -14.83 7.76
CA PRO A 38 21.72 -15.18 7.53
C PRO A 38 21.81 -16.67 7.23
N PHE A 39 22.62 -17.00 6.27
CA PHE A 39 23.08 -18.37 6.09
C PHE A 39 24.08 -18.68 7.20
N GLY A 40 23.67 -19.50 8.17
CA GLY A 40 24.56 -19.95 9.24
C GLY A 40 23.99 -19.73 10.63
N THR A 41 24.39 -20.59 11.46
CA THR A 41 24.00 -20.80 12.85
C THR A 41 24.29 -19.62 13.76
N ASP A 42 23.43 -19.45 14.75
CA ASP A 42 23.69 -18.79 16.05
C ASP A 42 24.05 -17.29 16.06
N ASP A 43 23.75 -16.56 14.98
CA ASP A 43 23.95 -15.13 14.99
C ASP A 43 22.77 -14.42 15.66
N THR A 44 23.01 -13.77 16.80
CA THR A 44 22.05 -12.94 17.50
C THR A 44 21.66 -11.67 16.71
N SER A 45 22.30 -11.41 15.57
CA SER A 45 21.96 -10.35 14.62
C SER A 45 20.81 -10.73 13.67
N ILE A 46 20.29 -11.94 13.74
CA ILE A 46 19.17 -12.39 12.91
C ILE A 46 17.93 -11.56 13.16
N ILE A 47 17.45 -10.92 12.11
CA ILE A 47 16.19 -10.21 12.13
C ILE A 47 15.09 -11.14 11.65
N HIS A 48 14.24 -11.59 12.56
CA HIS A 48 13.07 -12.36 12.18
C HIS A 48 11.98 -11.45 11.59
N LEU A 49 11.28 -11.94 10.59
CA LEU A 49 10.22 -11.20 9.91
C LEU A 49 9.09 -10.79 10.87
N GLU A 50 8.78 -11.63 11.84
CA GLU A 50 7.79 -11.39 12.90
C GLU A 50 8.19 -10.23 13.83
N ASP A 51 9.48 -9.99 14.05
CA ASP A 51 9.96 -8.90 14.90
C ASP A 51 9.84 -7.52 14.22
N ARG A 52 9.69 -7.51 12.91
CA ARG A 52 9.49 -6.28 12.14
C ARG A 52 8.03 -5.87 12.14
N THR A 53 7.73 -4.86 12.94
CA THR A 53 6.34 -4.40 13.16
C THR A 53 5.86 -3.39 12.12
N THR A 54 6.71 -2.91 11.23
CA THR A 54 6.36 -1.91 10.20
C THR A 54 6.13 -2.56 8.85
N ARG A 55 5.06 -2.17 8.18
CA ARG A 55 4.73 -2.57 6.80
C ARG A 55 4.36 -1.36 5.96
N THR A 56 4.88 -1.32 4.74
CA THR A 56 4.46 -0.37 3.72
C THR A 56 3.67 -1.10 2.65
N VAL A 57 2.45 -0.66 2.40
CA VAL A 57 1.59 -1.18 1.34
C VAL A 57 1.66 -0.24 0.14
N PHE A 58 2.17 -0.72 -0.99
CA PHE A 58 2.08 -0.05 -2.29
C PHE A 58 0.84 -0.56 -2.99
N ALA A 59 -0.19 0.27 -3.09
CA ALA A 59 -1.48 -0.08 -3.65
C ALA A 59 -1.68 0.57 -5.03
N PHE A 60 -2.01 -0.24 -6.04
CA PHE A 60 -2.27 0.19 -7.43
C PHE A 60 -3.71 -0.15 -7.80
N PRO A 61 -4.71 0.56 -7.27
CA PRO A 61 -6.11 0.17 -7.37
C PRO A 61 -6.60 0.13 -8.81
N ARG A 62 -7.44 -0.88 -9.12
CA ARG A 62 -8.14 -1.02 -10.38
C ARG A 62 -9.38 -1.90 -10.20
N GLY A 63 -10.53 -1.30 -9.95
CA GLY A 63 -11.76 -2.03 -9.64
C GLY A 63 -11.72 -2.65 -8.24
N THR A 64 -12.19 -3.88 -8.12
CA THR A 64 -12.08 -4.67 -6.89
C THR A 64 -11.00 -5.71 -7.05
N SER A 65 -10.09 -5.78 -6.09
CA SER A 65 -8.97 -6.71 -6.13
C SER A 65 -8.47 -7.05 -4.73
N SER A 66 -7.75 -8.16 -4.62
CA SER A 66 -7.09 -8.63 -3.41
C SER A 66 -5.70 -9.15 -3.74
N SER A 67 -4.77 -8.90 -2.85
CA SER A 67 -3.39 -9.41 -2.89
C SER A 67 -3.05 -10.05 -1.56
N ARG A 68 -2.26 -11.12 -1.59
CA ARG A 68 -1.74 -11.77 -0.38
C ARG A 68 -0.31 -11.31 -0.13
N PHE A 69 0.06 -11.24 1.13
CA PHE A 69 1.44 -11.05 1.56
C PHE A 69 1.75 -11.97 2.74
N GLU A 70 3.01 -12.38 2.84
CA GLU A 70 3.45 -13.36 3.82
C GLU A 70 2.56 -14.62 3.77
N GLN A 71 2.36 -15.32 4.89
CA GLN A 71 1.56 -16.55 4.89
C GLN A 71 0.06 -16.31 5.00
N LYS A 72 -0.38 -15.28 5.73
CA LYS A 72 -1.78 -15.07 6.10
C LYS A 72 -2.29 -13.63 5.88
N GLY A 73 -1.42 -12.69 5.52
CA GLY A 73 -1.80 -11.31 5.31
C GLY A 73 -2.53 -11.09 3.98
N THR A 74 -3.48 -10.16 3.96
CA THR A 74 -4.17 -9.74 2.73
C THR A 74 -4.28 -8.22 2.63
N VAL A 75 -4.29 -7.71 1.41
CA VAL A 75 -4.67 -6.33 1.09
C VAL A 75 -5.82 -6.37 0.10
N GLU A 76 -6.93 -5.77 0.46
CA GLU A 76 -8.11 -5.66 -0.37
C GLU A 76 -8.31 -4.21 -0.82
N MET A 77 -8.68 -4.03 -2.07
CA MET A 77 -8.98 -2.73 -2.66
C MET A 77 -10.33 -2.78 -3.36
N SER A 78 -11.10 -1.71 -3.25
CA SER A 78 -12.38 -1.58 -3.95
C SER A 78 -12.62 -0.12 -4.34
N GLU A 79 -12.78 0.11 -5.65
CA GLU A 79 -13.15 1.40 -6.20
C GLU A 79 -14.66 1.59 -6.21
N GLY A 80 -15.11 2.75 -5.72
CA GLY A 80 -16.46 3.26 -5.86
C GLY A 80 -16.50 4.53 -6.71
N ARG A 81 -17.66 5.17 -6.79
CA ARG A 81 -17.82 6.43 -7.49
C ARG A 81 -17.20 7.58 -6.69
N GLY A 82 -15.99 8.01 -7.07
CA GLY A 82 -15.24 9.06 -6.40
C GLY A 82 -14.65 8.63 -5.04
N GLU A 83 -14.60 7.33 -4.78
CA GLU A 83 -14.09 6.76 -3.54
C GLU A 83 -13.22 5.54 -3.80
N LEU A 84 -12.32 5.26 -2.88
CA LEU A 84 -11.51 4.07 -2.83
C LEU A 84 -11.45 3.55 -1.39
N SER A 85 -11.71 2.27 -1.21
CA SER A 85 -11.45 1.55 0.04
C SER A 85 -10.17 0.73 -0.11
N VAL A 86 -9.27 0.82 0.85
CA VAL A 86 -8.09 -0.04 0.98
C VAL A 86 -8.08 -0.61 2.39
N ARG A 87 -8.02 -1.93 2.51
CA ARG A 87 -7.94 -2.63 3.79
C ARG A 87 -6.75 -3.56 3.78
N ALA A 88 -5.94 -3.51 4.82
CA ALA A 88 -4.99 -4.58 5.10
C ALA A 88 -5.54 -5.45 6.24
N ASP A 89 -5.23 -6.73 6.21
CA ASP A 89 -5.56 -7.69 7.26
C ASP A 89 -4.32 -8.52 7.58
N ASP A 90 -3.92 -8.52 8.83
CA ASP A 90 -2.78 -9.29 9.34
C ASP A 90 -3.15 -9.88 10.71
N VAL A 91 -2.64 -11.06 10.99
CA VAL A 91 -2.79 -11.71 12.31
C VAL A 91 -2.08 -10.93 13.41
N THR A 92 -1.06 -10.15 13.07
CA THR A 92 -0.26 -9.33 13.99
C THR A 92 -0.59 -7.85 13.83
N ALA A 93 -0.65 -7.11 14.93
CA ALA A 93 -0.81 -5.65 14.89
C ALA A 93 0.50 -4.99 14.43
N ARG A 94 0.44 -4.22 13.35
CA ARG A 94 1.58 -3.56 12.71
C ARG A 94 1.44 -2.05 12.65
N ASN A 95 2.57 -1.36 12.49
CA ASN A 95 2.61 0.03 12.03
C ASN A 95 2.47 0.04 10.51
N TRP A 96 1.49 0.75 10.00
CA TRP A 96 1.18 0.73 8.56
C TRP A 96 1.44 2.07 7.92
N THR A 97 2.08 2.02 6.76
CA THR A 97 2.10 3.11 5.79
C THR A 97 1.49 2.62 4.49
N PHE A 98 0.52 3.36 3.96
CA PHE A 98 -0.06 3.08 2.65
C PHE A 98 0.43 4.11 1.64
N LYS A 99 0.96 3.63 0.52
CA LYS A 99 1.30 4.41 -0.66
C LYS A 99 0.35 4.00 -1.77
N VAL A 100 -0.66 4.82 -2.03
CA VAL A 100 -1.78 4.50 -2.91
C VAL A 100 -1.68 5.31 -4.19
N ALA A 101 -1.47 4.64 -5.32
CA ALA A 101 -1.45 5.26 -6.64
C ALA A 101 -2.89 5.56 -7.11
N THR A 102 -3.45 6.69 -6.68
CA THR A 102 -4.81 7.10 -7.06
C THR A 102 -4.95 7.35 -8.57
N GLY A 103 -3.84 7.64 -9.26
CA GLY A 103 -3.79 7.75 -10.71
C GLY A 103 -3.97 6.42 -11.46
N ALA A 104 -3.77 5.27 -10.79
CA ALA A 104 -3.95 3.94 -11.40
C ALA A 104 -5.42 3.50 -11.45
N MET A 105 -6.32 4.19 -10.75
CA MET A 105 -7.75 3.90 -10.72
C MET A 105 -8.39 3.97 -12.12
N LYS A 106 -9.52 3.29 -12.33
CA LYS A 106 -10.33 3.43 -13.56
C LYS A 106 -10.77 4.88 -13.79
N LYS A 107 -11.12 5.54 -12.69
CA LYS A 107 -11.39 6.98 -12.65
C LYS A 107 -10.50 7.59 -11.57
N PRO A 108 -9.36 8.17 -11.95
CA PRO A 108 -8.43 8.80 -11.00
C PRO A 108 -9.13 9.83 -10.11
N ILE A 109 -8.73 9.88 -8.86
CA ILE A 109 -9.26 10.85 -7.90
C ILE A 109 -8.12 11.67 -7.28
N THR A 110 -8.45 12.93 -6.97
CA THR A 110 -7.64 13.76 -6.05
C THR A 110 -8.27 13.62 -4.66
N PRO A 111 -7.59 13.01 -3.70
CA PRO A 111 -8.11 12.85 -2.34
C PRO A 111 -8.37 14.19 -1.67
N ARG A 112 -9.55 14.35 -1.09
CA ARG A 112 -9.94 15.50 -0.26
C ARG A 112 -10.34 15.07 1.15
N CYS A 113 -10.56 13.78 1.36
CA CYS A 113 -10.89 13.19 2.65
C CYS A 113 -10.28 11.79 2.73
N VAL A 114 -9.63 11.50 3.86
CA VAL A 114 -9.13 10.18 4.21
C VAL A 114 -9.67 9.79 5.57
N LYS A 115 -10.34 8.64 5.65
CA LYS A 115 -10.86 8.07 6.90
C LYS A 115 -10.15 6.77 7.25
N LEU A 116 -9.95 6.53 8.54
CA LEU A 116 -9.45 5.26 9.09
C LEU A 116 -10.53 4.68 10.00
N GLY A 117 -11.03 3.48 9.68
CA GLY A 117 -12.10 2.85 10.46
C GLY A 117 -13.37 3.70 10.57
N GLY A 118 -13.68 4.51 9.54
CA GLY A 118 -14.83 5.40 9.50
C GLY A 118 -14.61 6.80 10.08
N LYS A 119 -13.52 7.04 10.82
CA LYS A 119 -13.19 8.37 11.40
C LYS A 119 -12.22 9.14 10.50
N PRO A 120 -12.39 10.45 10.29
CA PRO A 120 -11.45 11.27 9.55
C PRO A 120 -10.04 11.21 10.16
N LEU A 121 -9.03 11.07 9.31
CA LEU A 121 -7.63 11.21 9.70
C LEU A 121 -7.22 12.68 9.71
N ALA A 122 -6.39 13.05 10.68
CA ALA A 122 -5.77 14.36 10.71
C ALA A 122 -4.90 14.59 9.46
N ALA A 123 -4.84 15.84 8.99
CA ALA A 123 -4.08 16.20 7.78
C ALA A 123 -2.58 15.85 7.89
N SER A 124 -2.02 15.81 9.10
CA SER A 124 -0.63 15.40 9.35
C SER A 124 -0.36 13.91 9.08
N ASN A 125 -1.40 13.08 9.00
CA ASN A 125 -1.26 11.63 8.78
C ASN A 125 -1.34 11.23 7.31
N TRP A 126 -1.57 12.16 6.40
CA TRP A 126 -1.59 11.86 4.98
C TRP A 126 -1.17 13.05 4.13
N GLN A 127 -0.60 12.72 2.99
CA GLN A 127 -0.25 13.69 1.95
C GLN A 127 -0.54 13.11 0.58
N TRP A 128 -0.91 13.97 -0.37
CA TRP A 128 -1.10 13.59 -1.75
C TRP A 128 -0.20 14.43 -2.66
N ASN A 129 0.48 13.76 -3.56
CA ASN A 129 1.36 14.41 -4.54
C ASN A 129 1.29 13.65 -5.88
N VAL A 130 0.91 14.36 -6.94
CA VAL A 130 0.91 13.88 -8.34
C VAL A 130 0.41 12.43 -8.49
N GLY A 131 -0.81 12.16 -7.98
CA GLY A 131 -1.45 10.85 -8.13
C GLY A 131 -1.02 9.78 -7.11
N LEU A 132 -0.10 10.10 -6.21
CA LEU A 132 0.31 9.22 -5.11
C LEU A 132 -0.17 9.78 -3.77
N LEU A 133 -0.99 9.02 -3.07
CA LEU A 133 -1.41 9.29 -1.70
C LEU A 133 -0.55 8.47 -0.73
N THR A 134 0.11 9.13 0.19
CA THR A 134 0.79 8.48 1.32
C THR A 134 -0.02 8.68 2.58
N VAL A 135 -0.30 7.60 3.31
CA VAL A 135 -1.06 7.60 4.57
C VAL A 135 -0.27 6.86 5.63
N THR A 136 0.03 7.51 6.73
CA THR A 136 0.59 6.89 7.93
C THR A 136 -0.53 6.61 8.92
N VAL A 137 -0.71 5.33 9.25
CA VAL A 137 -1.77 4.91 10.18
C VAL A 137 -1.31 5.12 11.62
N PRO A 138 -2.04 5.91 12.43
CA PRO A 138 -1.68 6.10 13.82
C PRO A 138 -1.86 4.81 14.63
N GLY A 139 -0.78 4.44 15.33
CA GLY A 139 -0.71 3.25 16.19
C GLY A 139 -0.73 1.92 15.44
N LYS A 140 -0.39 0.85 16.14
CA LYS A 140 -0.40 -0.51 15.60
C LYS A 140 -1.81 -1.03 15.39
N ARG A 141 -2.08 -1.65 14.24
CA ARG A 141 -3.39 -2.23 13.91
C ARG A 141 -3.24 -3.57 13.20
N LYS A 142 -4.17 -4.48 13.46
CA LYS A 142 -4.29 -5.74 12.70
C LYS A 142 -5.01 -5.51 11.36
N GLN A 143 -6.07 -4.70 11.37
CA GLN A 143 -6.98 -4.52 10.24
C GLN A 143 -7.25 -3.04 9.96
N PRO A 144 -6.23 -2.26 9.52
CA PRO A 144 -6.49 -0.88 9.11
C PRO A 144 -7.34 -0.85 7.85
N LYS A 145 -8.44 -0.10 7.89
CA LYS A 145 -9.32 0.14 6.75
C LYS A 145 -9.36 1.62 6.45
N LEU A 146 -8.82 1.98 5.30
CA LEU A 146 -8.87 3.33 4.75
C LEU A 146 -10.08 3.49 3.83
N ARG A 147 -10.73 4.64 3.91
CA ARG A 147 -11.66 5.15 2.90
C ARG A 147 -11.15 6.49 2.42
N ILE A 148 -10.89 6.59 1.13
CA ILE A 148 -10.31 7.75 0.46
C ILE A 148 -11.38 8.32 -0.44
N SER A 149 -11.72 9.60 -0.32
CA SER A 149 -12.77 10.24 -1.11
C SER A 149 -12.27 11.51 -1.80
N ALA A 150 -12.76 11.74 -3.01
CA ALA A 150 -12.59 12.99 -3.75
C ALA A 150 -13.45 14.13 -3.20
N SER A 151 -14.39 13.83 -2.29
CA SER A 151 -15.27 14.83 -1.68
C SER A 151 -14.82 15.18 -0.26
N ALA A 152 -14.62 16.46 0.02
CA ALA A 152 -14.34 16.94 1.38
C ALA A 152 -15.52 16.70 2.33
N ARG A 153 -16.77 16.71 1.82
CA ARG A 153 -17.99 16.45 2.61
C ARG A 153 -18.00 15.03 3.19
N ALA A 154 -17.19 14.11 2.64
CA ALA A 154 -17.08 12.78 3.20
C ALA A 154 -16.42 12.77 4.59
N CYS A 155 -15.71 13.83 5.00
CA CYS A 155 -15.08 13.97 6.31
C CYS A 155 -15.90 14.78 7.34
N GLY A 156 -16.90 15.50 6.88
CA GLY A 156 -17.82 16.28 7.72
C GLY A 156 -19.10 15.54 8.06
#